data_26e161e3bbe80b9e71f68921d8d350d4
#
_entry.id   26e161e3bbe80b9e71f68921d8d350d4
#
_cell.length_a   1.000
_cell.length_b   1.000
_cell.length_c   1.000
_cell.angle_alpha   90.00
_cell.angle_beta   90.00
_cell.angle_gamma   90.00
#
_symmetry.space_group_name_H-M   'P 1'
#
loop_
_entity.id
_entity.type
_entity.pdbx_description
1 polymer ?
#
loop_
_entity_poly.entity_id
_entity_poly.type
_entity_poly.pdbx_seq_one_letter_code
_entity_poly.pdbx_strand_id
1 'polypeptide(L)'
;NNLSPDELLNLQVEFQRCFSAGSYNLLDKILRVPIKKNQKKLNLYEQSVVVHELVHSLQGQHFATDKWYEEMDELDDFTYYPGVVALMEAQADYVEGKWTGSFDEYDRQTFNSQIPNITCRVSLPSYFYIPAELYYNIGPVLAKEIIKNGKMEALNDALYRYVNDGLNTLPTSEQI
;
A
#
# COMPACT_ATOMS: atom_id res chain seq x y z
N ASN A 1 15.52 -21.68 -12.19
CA ASN A 1 16.79 -20.96 -12.02
C ASN A 1 16.75 -20.36 -10.62
N ASN A 2 17.62 -20.84 -9.72
CA ASN A 2 17.75 -20.26 -8.40
C ASN A 2 18.56 -18.96 -8.52
N LEU A 3 17.96 -17.84 -8.16
CA LEU A 3 18.65 -16.56 -8.08
C LEU A 3 19.62 -16.57 -6.88
N SER A 4 20.76 -15.94 -7.04
CA SER A 4 21.68 -15.70 -5.92
C SER A 4 21.09 -14.66 -4.95
N PRO A 5 21.55 -14.61 -3.69
CA PRO A 5 21.12 -13.57 -2.74
C PRO A 5 21.30 -12.14 -3.27
N ASP A 6 22.38 -11.86 -3.99
CA ASP A 6 22.64 -10.54 -4.56
C ASP A 6 21.67 -10.20 -5.71
N GLU A 7 21.29 -11.20 -6.53
CA GLU A 7 20.29 -11.02 -7.59
C GLU A 7 18.92 -10.77 -6.99
N LEU A 8 18.54 -11.49 -5.92
CA LEU A 8 17.30 -11.27 -5.19
C LEU A 8 17.24 -9.86 -4.56
N LEU A 9 18.34 -9.44 -3.92
CA LEU A 9 18.42 -8.10 -3.34
C LEU A 9 18.28 -7.00 -4.41
N ASN A 10 18.97 -7.15 -5.53
CA ASN A 10 18.87 -6.22 -6.66
C ASN A 10 17.45 -6.15 -7.22
N LEU A 11 16.78 -7.30 -7.36
CA LEU A 11 15.38 -7.35 -7.82
C LEU A 11 14.44 -6.67 -6.82
N GLN A 12 14.64 -6.87 -5.54
CA GLN A 12 13.85 -6.21 -4.49
C GLN A 12 14.04 -4.69 -4.50
N VAL A 13 15.27 -4.20 -4.65
CA VAL A 13 15.57 -2.77 -4.77
C VAL A 13 14.90 -2.17 -6.01
N GLU A 14 14.98 -2.86 -7.15
CA GLU A 14 14.33 -2.39 -8.39
C GLU A 14 12.79 -2.45 -8.29
N PHE A 15 12.24 -3.44 -7.62
CA PHE A 15 10.80 -3.52 -7.34
C PHE A 15 10.35 -2.32 -6.50
N GLN A 16 11.00 -2.07 -5.38
CA GLN A 16 10.69 -0.91 -4.54
C GLN A 16 10.80 0.41 -5.32
N ARG A 17 11.84 0.56 -6.11
CA ARG A 17 12.03 1.75 -6.96
C ARG A 17 10.92 1.94 -7.99
N CYS A 18 10.35 0.85 -8.48
CA CYS A 18 9.29 0.87 -9.50
C CYS A 18 7.89 1.07 -8.94
N PHE A 19 7.61 0.51 -7.77
CA PHE A 19 6.26 0.42 -7.23
C PHE A 19 6.05 1.18 -5.92
N SER A 20 7.10 1.72 -5.31
CA SER A 20 6.98 2.48 -4.07
C SER A 20 7.28 3.96 -4.30
N ALA A 21 6.26 4.78 -4.25
CA ALA A 21 6.39 6.25 -4.24
C ALA A 21 6.81 6.77 -2.85
N GLY A 22 6.52 6.02 -1.81
CA GLY A 22 6.88 6.22 -0.42
C GLY A 22 6.82 4.91 0.35
N SER A 23 7.03 4.96 1.64
CA SER A 23 6.81 3.82 2.52
C SER A 23 6.59 4.26 3.97
N TYR A 24 5.66 3.61 4.64
CA TYR A 24 5.57 3.63 6.10
C TYR A 24 5.98 2.27 6.63
N ASN A 25 7.01 2.24 7.46
CA ASN A 25 7.42 1.01 8.10
C ASN A 25 6.66 0.86 9.42
N LEU A 26 5.86 -0.19 9.56
CA LEU A 26 5.04 -0.47 10.73
C LEU A 26 5.86 -0.76 11.98
N LEU A 27 7.05 -1.35 11.85
CA LEU A 27 7.90 -1.71 12.99
C LEU A 27 8.68 -0.51 13.54
N ASP A 28 9.39 0.23 12.69
CA ASP A 28 10.17 1.40 13.11
C ASP A 28 9.34 2.69 13.16
N LYS A 29 8.10 2.67 12.66
CA LYS A 29 7.15 3.79 12.63
C LYS A 29 7.69 5.01 11.89
N ILE A 30 8.51 4.76 10.88
CA ILE A 30 9.13 5.79 10.06
C ILE A 30 8.45 5.87 8.69
N LEU A 31 8.00 7.08 8.35
CA LEU A 31 7.51 7.42 7.02
C LEU A 31 8.67 7.93 6.17
N ARG A 32 8.82 7.39 4.97
CA ARG A 32 9.86 7.74 4.00
C ARG A 32 9.23 8.17 2.69
N VAL A 33 9.57 9.36 2.23
CA VAL A 33 9.17 9.85 0.91
C VAL A 33 10.44 10.32 0.18
N PRO A 34 10.73 9.78 -1.00
CA PRO A 34 11.88 10.22 -1.78
C PRO A 34 11.66 11.63 -2.32
N ILE A 35 12.57 12.54 -2.02
CA ILE A 35 12.53 13.92 -2.50
C ILE A 35 13.80 14.24 -3.31
N LYS A 36 13.70 15.21 -4.22
CA LYS A 36 14.86 15.67 -4.97
C LYS A 36 15.90 16.35 -4.06
N LYS A 37 17.17 16.14 -4.33
CA LYS A 37 18.26 16.81 -3.61
C LYS A 37 18.05 18.34 -3.62
N ASN A 38 18.17 18.97 -2.46
CA ASN A 38 17.94 20.40 -2.22
C ASN A 38 16.47 20.88 -2.31
N GLN A 39 15.51 20.00 -2.42
CA GLN A 39 14.10 20.36 -2.32
C GLN A 39 13.76 20.79 -0.88
N LYS A 40 13.08 21.91 -0.73
CA LYS A 40 12.73 22.47 0.60
C LYS A 40 11.26 22.24 1.00
N LYS A 41 10.42 21.90 0.02
CA LYS A 41 8.98 21.66 0.23
C LYS A 41 8.54 20.51 -0.63
N LEU A 42 7.64 19.69 -0.11
CA LEU A 42 7.00 18.63 -0.87
C LEU A 42 6.12 19.26 -1.98
N ASN A 43 6.18 18.72 -3.17
CA ASN A 43 5.24 19.04 -4.24
C ASN A 43 3.89 18.32 -4.00
N LEU A 44 2.85 18.57 -4.80
CA LEU A 44 1.51 18.00 -4.57
C LEU A 44 1.50 16.47 -4.68
N TYR A 45 2.28 15.90 -5.60
CA TYR A 45 2.42 14.45 -5.71
C TYR A 45 3.10 13.85 -4.47
N GLU A 46 4.19 14.43 -4.00
CA GLU A 46 4.87 13.96 -2.79
C GLU A 46 3.99 14.13 -1.53
N GLN A 47 3.15 15.17 -1.51
CA GLN A 47 2.16 15.34 -0.44
C GLN A 47 1.07 14.26 -0.50
N SER A 48 0.61 13.84 -1.68
CA SER A 48 -0.35 12.75 -1.80
C SER A 48 0.24 11.43 -1.29
N VAL A 49 1.50 11.16 -1.60
CA VAL A 49 2.25 10.02 -1.04
C VAL A 49 2.29 10.10 0.49
N VAL A 50 2.55 11.27 1.08
CA VAL A 50 2.50 11.44 2.55
C VAL A 50 1.12 11.13 3.10
N VAL A 51 0.04 11.57 2.44
CA VAL A 51 -1.34 11.27 2.86
C VAL A 51 -1.59 9.77 2.84
N HIS A 52 -1.17 9.07 1.79
CA HIS A 52 -1.25 7.61 1.67
C HIS A 52 -0.53 6.91 2.84
N GLU A 53 0.74 7.24 3.06
CA GLU A 53 1.56 6.62 4.10
C GLU A 53 1.08 6.94 5.53
N LEU A 54 0.47 8.11 5.74
CA LEU A 54 -0.15 8.45 7.03
C LEU A 54 -1.35 7.56 7.34
N VAL A 55 -2.08 7.08 6.33
CA VAL A 55 -3.16 6.10 6.54
C VAL A 55 -2.57 4.80 7.09
N HIS A 56 -1.44 4.31 6.57
CA HIS A 56 -0.77 3.14 7.13
C HIS A 56 -0.32 3.35 8.58
N SER A 57 0.12 4.56 8.92
CA SER A 57 0.40 4.90 10.33
C SER A 57 -0.84 4.82 11.22
N LEU A 58 -1.99 5.29 10.74
CA LEU A 58 -3.25 5.19 11.46
C LEU A 58 -3.75 3.75 11.56
N GLN A 59 -3.55 2.94 10.53
CA GLN A 59 -3.87 1.51 10.54
C GLN A 59 -3.08 0.78 11.62
N GLY A 60 -1.78 1.05 11.74
CA GLY A 60 -0.95 0.50 12.84
C GLY A 60 -1.46 0.89 14.23
N GLN A 61 -1.93 2.13 14.40
CA GLN A 61 -2.41 2.62 15.68
C GLN A 61 -3.82 2.13 16.06
N HIS A 62 -4.72 1.96 15.08
CA HIS A 62 -6.13 1.67 15.33
C HIS A 62 -6.52 0.21 15.12
N PHE A 63 -5.80 -0.50 14.24
CA PHE A 63 -6.10 -1.89 13.90
C PHE A 63 -5.01 -2.87 14.35
N ALA A 64 -3.96 -2.39 15.04
CA ALA A 64 -2.80 -3.20 15.47
C ALA A 64 -2.15 -4.01 14.32
N THR A 65 -2.09 -3.41 13.13
CA THR A 65 -1.52 -4.07 11.94
C THR A 65 -0.03 -4.38 12.09
N ASP A 66 0.69 -3.67 12.96
CA ASP A 66 2.06 -3.97 13.36
C ASP A 66 2.18 -5.36 14.00
N LYS A 67 1.30 -5.68 14.95
CA LYS A 67 1.25 -7.01 15.58
C LYS A 67 0.88 -8.10 14.59
N TRP A 68 -0.08 -7.82 13.71
CA TRP A 68 -0.45 -8.75 12.66
C TRP A 68 0.74 -9.09 11.73
N TYR A 69 1.56 -8.09 11.39
CA TYR A 69 2.78 -8.32 10.61
C TYR A 69 3.79 -9.20 11.36
N GLU A 70 3.99 -8.95 12.66
CA GLU A 70 4.88 -9.77 13.49
C GLU A 70 4.40 -11.23 13.58
N GLU A 71 3.10 -11.44 13.79
CA GLU A 71 2.50 -12.78 13.83
C GLU A 71 2.60 -13.52 12.50
N MET A 72 2.44 -12.83 11.37
CA MET A 72 2.58 -13.42 10.03
C MET A 72 4.02 -13.85 9.73
N ASP A 73 4.98 -13.04 10.12
CA ASP A 73 6.41 -13.34 9.95
C ASP A 73 6.82 -14.57 10.78
N GLU A 74 6.32 -14.70 12.00
CA GLU A 74 6.57 -15.86 12.87
C GLU A 74 5.96 -17.16 12.34
N LEU A 75 4.83 -17.10 11.65
CA LEU A 75 4.12 -18.29 11.15
C LEU A 75 4.63 -18.79 9.81
N ASP A 76 5.44 -17.99 9.10
CA ASP A 76 5.86 -18.26 7.72
C ASP A 76 4.66 -18.57 6.77
N ASP A 77 3.48 -18.00 7.12
CA ASP A 77 2.22 -18.20 6.40
C ASP A 77 1.83 -16.96 5.62
N PHE A 78 2.24 -16.92 4.37
CA PHE A 78 1.95 -15.83 3.45
C PHE A 78 0.58 -15.94 2.75
N THR A 79 -0.24 -16.92 3.07
CA THR A 79 -1.54 -17.14 2.40
C THR A 79 -2.52 -16.01 2.65
N TYR A 80 -2.52 -15.45 3.87
CA TYR A 80 -3.42 -14.37 4.29
C TYR A 80 -2.87 -12.97 4.04
N TYR A 81 -1.56 -12.87 3.86
CA TYR A 81 -0.85 -11.62 3.69
C TYR A 81 -1.41 -10.76 2.54
N PRO A 82 -1.62 -11.29 1.32
CA PRO A 82 -2.07 -10.48 0.20
C PRO A 82 -3.44 -9.83 0.40
N GLY A 83 -4.38 -10.52 1.03
CA GLY A 83 -5.74 -10.00 1.24
C GLY A 83 -5.79 -8.81 2.18
N VAL A 84 -5.10 -8.91 3.32
CA VAL A 84 -5.06 -7.81 4.31
C VAL A 84 -4.31 -6.62 3.74
N VAL A 85 -3.17 -6.84 3.10
CA VAL A 85 -2.42 -5.76 2.45
C VAL A 85 -3.26 -5.08 1.38
N ALA A 86 -4.00 -5.84 0.55
CA ALA A 86 -4.90 -5.25 -0.45
C ALA A 86 -5.98 -4.34 0.17
N LEU A 87 -6.55 -4.70 1.33
CA LEU A 87 -7.49 -3.84 2.05
C LEU A 87 -6.83 -2.61 2.66
N MET A 88 -5.62 -2.76 3.20
CA MET A 88 -4.84 -1.65 3.75
C MET A 88 -4.48 -0.63 2.67
N GLU A 89 -3.93 -1.08 1.55
CA GLU A 89 -3.62 -0.24 0.40
C GLU A 89 -4.88 0.44 -0.16
N ALA A 90 -5.96 -0.32 -0.31
CA ALA A 90 -7.21 0.21 -0.81
C ALA A 90 -7.83 1.30 0.09
N GLN A 91 -7.66 1.20 1.40
CA GLN A 91 -8.07 2.25 2.34
C GLN A 91 -7.18 3.50 2.17
N ALA A 92 -5.88 3.31 2.04
CA ALA A 92 -4.93 4.39 1.82
C ALA A 92 -5.22 5.13 0.50
N ASP A 93 -5.41 4.39 -0.60
CA ASP A 93 -5.79 4.92 -1.91
C ASP A 93 -7.12 5.69 -1.87
N TYR A 94 -8.11 5.18 -1.12
CA TYR A 94 -9.38 5.89 -0.98
C TYR A 94 -9.23 7.24 -0.29
N VAL A 95 -8.47 7.30 0.79
CA VAL A 95 -8.23 8.57 1.52
C VAL A 95 -7.40 9.53 0.68
N GLU A 96 -6.34 9.06 0.04
CA GLU A 96 -5.55 9.84 -0.91
C GLU A 96 -6.42 10.38 -2.05
N GLY A 97 -7.26 9.53 -2.64
CA GLY A 97 -8.19 9.90 -3.70
C GLY A 97 -9.23 10.94 -3.24
N LYS A 98 -9.65 10.94 -1.98
CA LYS A 98 -10.50 12.00 -1.41
C LYS A 98 -9.75 13.31 -1.27
N TRP A 99 -8.50 13.26 -0.83
CA TRP A 99 -7.66 14.43 -0.69
C TRP A 99 -7.36 15.06 -2.06
N THR A 100 -6.89 14.29 -3.03
CA THR A 100 -6.61 14.76 -4.40
C THR A 100 -7.88 15.19 -5.14
N GLY A 101 -9.01 14.56 -4.84
CA GLY A 101 -10.32 14.93 -5.37
C GLY A 101 -10.83 16.29 -4.90
N SER A 102 -10.26 16.87 -3.82
CA SER A 102 -10.56 18.21 -3.33
C SER A 102 -9.78 19.32 -4.06
N PHE A 103 -8.83 18.97 -4.93
CA PHE A 103 -8.03 19.94 -5.68
C PHE A 103 -8.89 20.73 -6.64
N ASP A 104 -8.62 22.03 -6.73
CA ASP A 104 -9.13 22.85 -7.83
C ASP A 104 -8.48 22.47 -9.16
N GLU A 105 -8.89 23.08 -10.25
CA GLU A 105 -8.40 22.76 -11.59
C GLU A 105 -6.88 23.03 -11.73
N TYR A 106 -6.39 24.10 -11.12
CA TYR A 106 -4.97 24.46 -11.16
C TYR A 106 -4.12 23.45 -10.40
N ASP A 107 -4.53 23.09 -9.18
CA ASP A 107 -3.84 22.11 -8.35
C ASP A 107 -3.86 20.72 -9.00
N ARG A 108 -4.97 20.35 -9.64
CA ARG A 108 -5.08 19.07 -10.38
C ARG A 108 -4.14 19.01 -11.57
N GLN A 109 -4.04 20.06 -12.37
CA GLN A 109 -3.10 20.12 -13.48
C GLN A 109 -1.65 20.09 -12.99
N THR A 110 -1.36 20.81 -11.91
CA THR A 110 -0.06 20.82 -11.26
C THR A 110 0.31 19.42 -10.74
N PHE A 111 -0.59 18.78 -10.00
CA PHE A 111 -0.42 17.41 -9.50
C PHE A 111 -0.11 16.44 -10.64
N ASN A 112 -0.93 16.42 -11.68
CA ASN A 112 -0.74 15.51 -12.83
C ASN A 112 0.63 15.71 -13.51
N SER A 113 1.13 16.95 -13.57
CA SER A 113 2.45 17.26 -14.12
C SER A 113 3.61 16.79 -13.25
N GLN A 114 3.36 16.54 -11.97
CA GLN A 114 4.35 16.14 -10.98
C GLN A 114 4.43 14.63 -10.79
N ILE A 115 3.43 13.87 -11.27
CA ILE A 115 3.47 12.41 -11.23
C ILE A 115 4.69 11.93 -12.02
N PRO A 116 5.59 11.16 -11.39
CA PRO A 116 6.79 10.69 -12.08
C PRO A 116 6.42 9.76 -13.24
N ASN A 117 7.02 9.99 -14.39
CA ASN A 117 6.96 9.02 -15.48
C ASN A 117 7.93 7.87 -15.17
N ILE A 118 7.51 6.94 -14.31
CA ILE A 118 8.33 5.79 -13.93
C ILE A 118 8.16 4.71 -15.00
N THR A 119 9.13 4.62 -15.89
CA THR A 119 9.21 3.51 -16.83
C THR A 119 10.02 2.40 -16.16
N CYS A 120 9.36 1.42 -15.58
CA CYS A 120 10.03 0.21 -15.10
C CYS A 120 10.58 -0.58 -16.28
N ARG A 121 11.90 -0.57 -16.42
CA ARG A 121 12.62 -1.29 -17.50
C ARG A 121 13.03 -2.71 -17.10
N VAL A 122 12.73 -3.12 -15.88
CA VAL A 122 13.13 -4.42 -15.37
C VAL A 122 12.04 -5.43 -15.65
N SER A 123 12.40 -6.50 -16.32
CA SER A 123 11.54 -7.69 -16.44
C SER A 123 11.61 -8.45 -15.12
N LEU A 124 10.74 -8.08 -14.19
CA LEU A 124 10.61 -8.81 -12.94
C LEU A 124 9.95 -10.17 -13.19
N PRO A 125 10.34 -11.22 -12.47
CA PRO A 125 9.61 -12.48 -12.47
C PRO A 125 8.13 -12.28 -12.12
N SER A 126 7.24 -13.07 -12.71
CA SER A 126 5.78 -12.91 -12.56
C SER A 126 5.29 -12.92 -11.12
N TYR A 127 5.96 -13.63 -10.21
CA TYR A 127 5.58 -13.68 -8.80
C TYR A 127 5.73 -12.32 -8.06
N PHE A 128 6.49 -11.36 -8.61
CA PHE A 128 6.53 -10.00 -8.08
C PHE A 128 5.32 -9.17 -8.52
N TYR A 129 4.73 -9.48 -9.69
CA TYR A 129 3.60 -8.72 -10.21
C TYR A 129 2.28 -9.13 -9.58
N ILE A 130 2.10 -10.40 -9.18
CA ILE A 130 0.85 -10.91 -8.60
C ILE A 130 0.45 -10.13 -7.34
N PRO A 131 1.34 -9.93 -6.34
CA PRO A 131 1.01 -9.10 -5.18
C PRO A 131 0.70 -7.65 -5.57
N ALA A 132 1.49 -7.03 -6.45
CA ALA A 132 1.27 -5.66 -6.89
C ALA A 132 -0.09 -5.50 -7.60
N GLU A 133 -0.46 -6.45 -8.47
CA GLU A 133 -1.76 -6.46 -9.13
C GLU A 133 -2.90 -6.54 -8.11
N LEU A 134 -2.78 -7.42 -7.12
CA LEU A 134 -3.78 -7.60 -6.08
C LEU A 134 -3.90 -6.32 -5.22
N TYR A 135 -2.79 -5.74 -4.80
CA TYR A 135 -2.78 -4.58 -3.90
C TYR A 135 -3.31 -3.32 -4.58
N TYR A 136 -2.82 -3.02 -5.77
CA TYR A 136 -3.03 -1.71 -6.41
C TYR A 136 -4.11 -1.69 -7.49
N ASN A 137 -4.54 -2.84 -7.99
CA ASN A 137 -5.60 -2.91 -9.00
C ASN A 137 -6.88 -3.57 -8.49
N ILE A 138 -6.78 -4.70 -7.78
CA ILE A 138 -7.96 -5.44 -7.28
C ILE A 138 -8.43 -4.85 -5.95
N GLY A 139 -7.52 -4.58 -5.00
CA GLY A 139 -7.84 -4.02 -3.70
C GLY A 139 -8.70 -2.76 -3.75
N PRO A 140 -8.35 -1.74 -4.54
CA PRO A 140 -9.15 -0.52 -4.67
C PRO A 140 -10.55 -0.75 -5.23
N VAL A 141 -10.73 -1.73 -6.12
CA VAL A 141 -12.07 -2.10 -6.64
C VAL A 141 -12.91 -2.73 -5.54
N LEU A 142 -12.34 -3.66 -4.79
CA LEU A 142 -12.98 -4.31 -3.64
C LEU A 142 -13.38 -3.29 -2.59
N ALA A 143 -12.47 -2.39 -2.20
CA ALA A 143 -12.75 -1.35 -1.23
C ALA A 143 -13.88 -0.41 -1.67
N LYS A 144 -13.91 -0.02 -2.95
CA LYS A 144 -15.01 0.80 -3.50
C LYS A 144 -16.37 0.11 -3.36
N GLU A 145 -16.46 -1.19 -3.61
CA GLU A 145 -17.70 -1.93 -3.45
C GLU A 145 -18.09 -2.08 -1.96
N ILE A 146 -17.14 -2.33 -1.08
CA ILE A 146 -17.37 -2.36 0.38
C ILE A 146 -17.89 -1.00 0.86
N ILE A 147 -17.23 0.09 0.47
CA ILE A 147 -17.60 1.46 0.87
C ILE A 147 -18.95 1.87 0.31
N LYS A 148 -19.27 1.48 -0.92
CA LYS A 148 -20.56 1.77 -1.56
C LYS A 148 -21.71 1.14 -0.80
N ASN A 149 -21.54 -0.06 -0.27
CA ASN A 149 -22.57 -0.82 0.43
C ASN A 149 -22.63 -0.54 1.94
N GLY A 150 -21.50 -0.22 2.59
CA GLY A 150 -21.41 -0.08 4.05
C GLY A 150 -20.63 1.14 4.53
N LYS A 151 -20.30 2.08 3.63
CA LYS A 151 -19.45 3.25 3.87
C LYS A 151 -18.04 2.85 4.32
N MET A 152 -17.26 3.82 4.80
CA MET A 152 -15.91 3.60 5.33
C MET A 152 -15.92 2.71 6.59
N GLU A 153 -17.00 2.76 7.37
CA GLU A 153 -17.15 1.93 8.55
C GLU A 153 -17.06 0.43 8.22
N ALA A 154 -17.66 0.00 7.10
CA ALA A 154 -17.58 -1.40 6.69
C ALA A 154 -16.15 -1.84 6.32
N LEU A 155 -15.35 -0.95 5.72
CA LEU A 155 -13.93 -1.22 5.44
C LEU A 155 -13.10 -1.26 6.73
N ASN A 156 -13.36 -0.34 7.67
CA ASN A 156 -12.74 -0.34 8.97
C ASN A 156 -13.08 -1.62 9.77
N ASP A 157 -14.35 -2.02 9.74
CA ASP A 157 -14.80 -3.26 10.39
C ASP A 157 -14.14 -4.50 9.78
N ALA A 158 -13.98 -4.53 8.46
CA ALA A 158 -13.27 -5.61 7.79
C ALA A 158 -11.81 -5.69 8.28
N LEU A 159 -11.08 -4.58 8.25
CA LEU A 159 -9.69 -4.54 8.74
C LEU A 159 -9.60 -4.91 10.23
N TYR A 160 -10.50 -4.37 11.07
CA TYR A 160 -10.52 -4.67 12.49
C TYR A 160 -10.73 -6.16 12.79
N ARG A 161 -11.68 -6.79 12.11
CA ARG A 161 -11.95 -8.23 12.26
C ARG A 161 -10.75 -9.07 11.84
N TYR A 162 -10.14 -8.72 10.72
CA TYR A 162 -8.99 -9.46 10.21
C TYR A 162 -7.80 -9.44 11.17
N VAL A 163 -7.56 -8.33 11.83
CA VAL A 163 -6.42 -8.18 12.73
C VAL A 163 -6.72 -8.74 14.14
N ASN A 164 -7.95 -8.62 14.63
CA ASN A 164 -8.26 -8.92 16.03
C ASN A 164 -8.93 -10.28 16.26
N ASP A 165 -9.67 -10.82 15.28
CA ASP A 165 -10.36 -12.11 15.43
C ASP A 165 -9.45 -13.30 15.10
N GLY A 166 -8.21 -13.04 14.77
CA GLY A 166 -7.18 -14.02 14.47
C GLY A 166 -7.26 -14.63 13.08
N LEU A 167 -6.24 -15.40 12.73
CA LEU A 167 -6.03 -16.02 11.42
C LEU A 167 -7.16 -16.88 10.90
N ASN A 168 -7.96 -17.46 11.81
CA ASN A 168 -9.04 -18.37 11.46
C ASN A 168 -10.27 -17.70 10.82
N THR A 169 -10.33 -16.37 10.83
CA THR A 169 -11.44 -15.57 10.29
C THR A 169 -11.07 -14.79 9.03
N LEU A 170 -9.80 -14.84 8.62
CA LEU A 170 -9.31 -14.14 7.45
C LEU A 170 -9.77 -14.85 6.17
N PRO A 171 -10.34 -14.12 5.18
CA PRO A 171 -10.49 -14.71 3.87
C PRO A 171 -9.10 -14.97 3.31
N THR A 172 -8.90 -16.17 2.81
CA THR A 172 -7.72 -16.49 2.01
C THR A 172 -7.75 -15.64 0.73
N SER A 173 -6.58 -15.49 0.09
CA SER A 173 -6.50 -14.85 -1.23
C SER A 173 -7.41 -15.50 -2.30
N GLU A 174 -7.88 -16.73 -2.04
CA GLU A 174 -8.84 -17.46 -2.88
C GLU A 174 -10.30 -17.06 -2.60
N GLN A 175 -10.58 -16.38 -1.48
CA GLN A 175 -11.91 -15.94 -1.06
C GLN A 175 -12.18 -14.46 -1.37
N ILE A 176 -11.18 -13.71 -1.78
CA ILE A 176 -11.24 -12.33 -2.24
C ILE A 176 -11.40 -12.31 -3.76
#